data_1b9c73da49633cb6f2bfb1fa2749c2ca
#
_entry.id   1b9c73da49633cb6f2bfb1fa2749c2ca
#
_cell.length_a   1.000
_cell.length_b   1.000
_cell.length_c   1.000
_cell.angle_alpha   90.00
_cell.angle_beta   90.00
_cell.angle_gamma   90.00
#
_symmetry.space_group_name_H-M   'P 1'
#
loop_
_entity.id
_entity.type
_entity.pdbx_description
1 polymer ?
#
loop_
_entity_poly.entity_id
_entity_poly.type
_entity_poly.pdbx_seq_one_letter_code
_entity_poly.pdbx_strand_id
1 'polypeptide(L)'
;MNLDTRTIALAVLVFGVVAFGTYMWMSPSTSPMVGNSSEEKKALELSPEVEAVLAKETKILEGLAQDPLIISEVAASNAKDRTLSKEAIARLDEEWQKSKEMTPFIQQFLSNRTAERLVAFQTDHAGFKEIFVANIYGLNVGQTDKTSDYYQADEAWWQDSYNDGLGKILHGQIEFDESSQTEAISLYVPITDLASSKAIGVLKGVLDLVVIKRQL
;
A
#
# COMPACT_ATOMS: atom_id res chain seq x y z
N MET A 1 -54.60 -40.33 5.54
CA MET A 1 -54.67 -40.57 4.10
C MET A 1 -53.40 -39.97 3.53
N ASN A 2 -52.33 -40.75 3.57
CA ASN A 2 -51.79 -41.51 2.41
C ASN A 2 -51.45 -40.58 1.26
N LEU A 3 -50.35 -40.53 0.67
CA LEU A 3 -49.15 -41.37 0.37
C LEU A 3 -48.25 -40.42 -0.41
N ASP A 4 -47.07 -40.44 -0.38
CA ASP A 4 -45.94 -41.35 -0.50
C ASP A 4 -45.10 -41.01 -1.74
N THR A 5 -43.86 -41.03 -1.51
CA THR A 5 -42.75 -41.68 -2.22
C THR A 5 -42.08 -41.07 -3.45
N ARG A 6 -40.81 -41.01 -3.24
CA ARG A 6 -39.65 -41.66 -3.92
C ARG A 6 -39.02 -40.90 -5.08
N THR A 7 -37.77 -40.55 -4.85
CA THR A 7 -36.52 -41.22 -5.22
C THR A 7 -36.33 -41.35 -6.73
N ILE A 8 -35.21 -40.90 -7.26
CA ILE A 8 -34.13 -41.73 -7.80
C ILE A 8 -32.99 -40.84 -8.32
N ALA A 9 -31.80 -41.14 -7.81
CA ALA A 9 -30.52 -40.76 -8.38
C ALA A 9 -30.25 -41.59 -9.65
N LEU A 10 -29.57 -41.04 -10.62
CA LEU A 10 -28.81 -41.84 -11.58
C LEU A 10 -27.55 -41.11 -12.05
N ALA A 11 -26.44 -41.65 -11.59
CA ALA A 11 -25.12 -41.42 -12.17
C ALA A 11 -25.00 -42.17 -13.49
N VAL A 12 -24.44 -41.58 -14.49
CA VAL A 12 -23.95 -42.31 -15.66
C VAL A 12 -22.52 -41.87 -15.94
N LEU A 13 -21.62 -42.76 -15.57
CA LEU A 13 -20.24 -42.85 -16.07
C LEU A 13 -20.30 -43.39 -17.52
N VAL A 14 -19.65 -42.71 -18.44
CA VAL A 14 -19.29 -43.33 -19.72
C VAL A 14 -17.79 -43.16 -19.94
N PHE A 15 -17.10 -44.29 -19.82
CA PHE A 15 -15.75 -44.52 -20.30
C PHE A 15 -15.80 -44.66 -21.83
N GLY A 16 -14.94 -43.93 -22.52
CA GLY A 16 -14.68 -44.11 -23.94
C GLY A 16 -13.18 -44.13 -24.19
N VAL A 17 -12.58 -45.30 -24.14
CA VAL A 17 -11.24 -45.56 -24.63
C VAL A 17 -11.36 -45.85 -26.14
N VAL A 18 -10.62 -45.10 -26.95
CA VAL A 18 -10.24 -45.57 -28.29
C VAL A 18 -8.76 -45.26 -28.51
N ALA A 19 -8.09 -46.34 -28.81
CA ALA A 19 -6.65 -46.42 -29.05
C ALA A 19 -6.29 -46.24 -30.54
N PHE A 20 -5.02 -45.94 -30.76
CA PHE A 20 -4.16 -46.20 -31.91
C PHE A 20 -4.27 -45.29 -33.15
N GLY A 21 -3.16 -44.66 -33.39
CA GLY A 21 -2.78 -44.10 -34.70
C GLY A 21 -1.38 -43.47 -34.63
N THR A 22 -0.36 -44.34 -34.71
CA THR A 22 1.03 -43.94 -34.90
C THR A 22 1.21 -43.26 -36.27
N TYR A 23 1.61 -42.01 -36.24
CA TYR A 23 2.26 -41.41 -37.45
C TYR A 23 3.55 -40.72 -36.98
N MET A 24 4.65 -41.41 -37.24
CA MET A 24 5.99 -40.84 -37.19
C MET A 24 6.13 -39.85 -38.35
N TRP A 25 6.31 -38.58 -38.01
CA TRP A 25 6.90 -37.63 -38.93
C TRP A 25 8.04 -36.91 -38.21
N MET A 26 9.25 -37.26 -38.65
CA MET A 26 10.46 -36.55 -38.30
C MET A 26 10.37 -35.14 -38.86
N SER A 27 10.39 -34.16 -37.94
CA SER A 27 10.71 -32.77 -38.26
C SER A 27 11.78 -32.28 -37.30
N PRO A 28 12.72 -31.43 -37.75
CA PRO A 28 13.93 -31.15 -37.01
C PRO A 28 13.65 -30.42 -35.71
N SER A 29 14.36 -30.83 -34.67
CA SER A 29 14.37 -30.19 -33.34
C SER A 29 14.85 -28.76 -33.43
N THR A 30 13.92 -27.82 -33.47
CA THR A 30 14.15 -26.49 -32.93
C THR A 30 13.72 -26.50 -31.51
N SER A 31 14.69 -26.68 -30.59
CA SER A 31 14.51 -26.41 -29.19
C SER A 31 13.92 -25.01 -29.04
N PRO A 32 12.76 -24.83 -28.37
CA PRO A 32 12.41 -23.49 -27.93
C PRO A 32 13.50 -23.09 -26.96
N MET A 33 14.23 -22.03 -27.30
CA MET A 33 15.02 -21.31 -26.33
C MET A 33 14.06 -20.99 -25.19
N VAL A 34 14.24 -21.64 -24.06
CA VAL A 34 13.71 -21.17 -22.77
C VAL A 34 14.34 -19.80 -22.58
N GLY A 35 13.64 -18.80 -23.06
CA GLY A 35 13.93 -17.42 -22.71
C GLY A 35 13.90 -17.37 -21.19
N ASN A 36 15.06 -17.16 -20.62
CA ASN A 36 15.25 -16.83 -19.21
C ASN A 36 14.47 -15.54 -18.99
N SER A 37 13.20 -15.64 -18.60
CA SER A 37 12.37 -14.50 -18.18
C SER A 37 12.74 -14.09 -16.77
N SER A 38 14.03 -13.94 -16.50
CA SER A 38 14.54 -12.99 -15.53
C SER A 38 14.78 -11.66 -16.26
N GLU A 39 13.77 -11.09 -16.89
CA GLU A 39 13.66 -9.66 -16.92
C GLU A 39 13.41 -9.25 -15.47
N GLU A 40 14.51 -9.04 -14.73
CA GLU A 40 14.53 -8.10 -13.64
C GLU A 40 13.68 -6.93 -14.11
N LYS A 41 12.59 -6.64 -13.41
CA LYS A 41 11.86 -5.36 -13.53
C LYS A 41 12.90 -4.29 -13.21
N LYS A 42 13.67 -3.89 -14.22
CA LYS A 42 14.58 -2.76 -14.11
C LYS A 42 13.67 -1.61 -13.73
N ALA A 43 13.80 -1.16 -12.48
CA ALA A 43 13.07 0.02 -12.03
C ALA A 43 13.24 1.09 -13.10
N LEU A 44 12.14 1.60 -13.62
CA LEU A 44 12.19 2.61 -14.66
C LEU A 44 12.88 3.83 -14.03
N GLU A 45 14.11 4.10 -14.44
CA GLU A 45 14.81 5.30 -13.99
C GLU A 45 13.99 6.51 -14.45
N LEU A 46 13.55 7.30 -13.49
CA LEU A 46 12.81 8.53 -13.77
C LEU A 46 13.77 9.55 -14.41
N SER A 47 13.25 10.42 -15.29
CA SER A 47 14.08 11.44 -15.89
C SER A 47 14.60 12.42 -14.81
N PRO A 48 15.77 13.08 -15.02
CA PRO A 48 16.29 14.05 -14.07
C PRO A 48 15.30 15.18 -13.76
N GLU A 49 14.47 15.57 -14.71
CA GLU A 49 13.45 16.61 -14.54
C GLU A 49 12.35 16.12 -13.59
N VAL A 50 11.91 14.87 -13.74
CA VAL A 50 10.93 14.25 -12.82
C VAL A 50 11.53 14.16 -11.41
N GLU A 51 12.78 13.70 -11.28
CA GLU A 51 13.49 13.63 -9.99
C GLU A 51 13.58 15.00 -9.31
N ALA A 52 13.83 16.07 -10.07
CA ALA A 52 13.87 17.42 -9.53
C ALA A 52 12.50 17.87 -8.97
N VAL A 53 11.40 17.52 -9.65
CA VAL A 53 10.03 17.77 -9.15
C VAL A 53 9.78 16.97 -7.89
N LEU A 54 10.11 15.68 -7.87
CA LEU A 54 9.93 14.83 -6.68
C LEU A 54 10.74 15.36 -5.49
N ALA A 55 11.97 15.77 -5.69
CA ALA A 55 12.80 16.36 -4.63
C ALA A 55 12.16 17.62 -4.03
N LYS A 56 11.56 18.49 -4.86
CA LYS A 56 10.84 19.68 -4.42
C LYS A 56 9.60 19.30 -3.60
N GLU A 57 8.76 18.39 -4.11
CA GLU A 57 7.53 17.97 -3.42
C GLU A 57 7.83 17.17 -2.13
N THR A 58 8.91 16.38 -2.14
CA THR A 58 9.42 15.72 -0.93
C THR A 58 9.81 16.74 0.13
N LYS A 59 10.47 17.85 -0.25
CA LYS A 59 10.85 18.91 0.69
C LYS A 59 9.64 19.60 1.34
N ILE A 60 8.56 19.74 0.59
CA ILE A 60 7.27 20.24 1.12
C ILE A 60 6.70 19.23 2.15
N LEU A 61 6.73 17.95 1.82
CA LEU A 61 6.24 16.89 2.69
C LEU A 61 7.11 16.71 3.97
N GLU A 62 8.43 16.93 3.88
CA GLU A 62 9.32 16.99 5.04
C GLU A 62 8.89 18.08 6.04
N GLY A 63 8.43 19.23 5.55
CA GLY A 63 7.89 20.28 6.41
C GLY A 63 6.69 19.81 7.22
N LEU A 64 5.81 19.00 6.63
CA LEU A 64 4.67 18.38 7.33
C LEU A 64 5.14 17.30 8.32
N ALA A 65 6.12 16.47 7.95
CA ALA A 65 6.68 15.44 8.83
C ALA A 65 7.36 16.02 10.07
N GLN A 66 7.78 17.29 10.02
CA GLN A 66 8.39 18.05 11.12
C GLN A 66 7.35 18.87 11.92
N ASP A 67 6.07 18.83 11.57
CA ASP A 67 5.02 19.53 12.31
C ASP A 67 4.95 19.01 13.75
N PRO A 68 5.05 19.89 14.77
CA PRO A 68 5.04 19.47 16.18
C PRO A 68 3.77 18.70 16.59
N LEU A 69 2.63 19.00 15.95
CA LEU A 69 1.40 18.25 16.18
C LEU A 69 1.55 16.82 15.67
N ILE A 70 2.01 16.62 14.44
CA ILE A 70 2.22 15.29 13.86
C ILE A 70 3.19 14.48 14.72
N ILE A 71 4.33 15.07 15.10
CA ILE A 71 5.33 14.41 15.96
C ILE A 71 4.69 13.98 17.29
N SER A 72 3.91 14.87 17.94
CA SER A 72 3.29 14.56 19.23
C SER A 72 2.23 13.48 19.14
N GLU A 73 1.39 13.50 18.10
CA GLU A 73 0.34 12.48 17.91
C GLU A 73 0.93 11.10 17.57
N VAL A 74 2.00 11.07 16.77
CA VAL A 74 2.73 9.83 16.49
C VAL A 74 3.39 9.27 17.74
N ALA A 75 4.02 10.11 18.55
CA ALA A 75 4.61 9.68 19.82
C ALA A 75 3.54 9.14 20.79
N ALA A 76 2.36 9.77 20.86
CA ALA A 76 1.24 9.30 21.66
C ALA A 76 0.69 7.96 21.14
N SER A 77 0.56 7.79 19.82
CA SER A 77 0.18 6.51 19.20
C SER A 77 1.19 5.41 19.52
N ASN A 78 2.48 5.67 19.41
CA ASN A 78 3.54 4.74 19.76
C ASN A 78 3.42 4.26 21.24
N ALA A 79 3.14 5.18 22.14
CA ALA A 79 2.97 4.85 23.56
C ALA A 79 1.72 4.01 23.81
N LYS A 80 0.61 4.33 23.15
CA LYS A 80 -0.67 3.61 23.23
C LYS A 80 -0.56 2.19 22.68
N ASP A 81 0.03 2.04 21.49
CA ASP A 81 0.01 0.79 20.74
C ASP A 81 1.11 -0.19 21.15
N ARG A 82 2.01 0.24 22.05
CA ARG A 82 3.15 -0.55 22.55
C ARG A 82 2.77 -1.93 23.11
N THR A 83 1.56 -2.08 23.60
CA THR A 83 1.08 -3.32 24.24
C THR A 83 0.23 -4.19 23.30
N LEU A 84 0.02 -3.78 22.07
CA LEU A 84 -0.73 -4.59 21.11
C LEU A 84 0.06 -5.84 20.72
N SER A 85 -0.59 -7.00 20.82
CA SER A 85 -0.01 -8.25 20.32
C SER A 85 -0.15 -8.33 18.79
N LYS A 86 0.67 -9.15 18.16
CA LYS A 86 0.57 -9.40 16.69
C LYS A 86 -0.81 -9.88 16.27
N GLU A 87 -1.44 -10.72 17.10
CA GLU A 87 -2.79 -11.25 16.85
C GLU A 87 -3.86 -10.16 16.98
N ALA A 88 -3.65 -9.20 17.88
CA ALA A 88 -4.55 -8.04 17.99
C ALA A 88 -4.43 -7.12 16.77
N ILE A 89 -3.19 -6.85 16.32
CA ILE A 89 -2.93 -6.08 15.12
C ILE A 89 -3.57 -6.75 13.90
N ALA A 90 -3.34 -8.04 13.70
CA ALA A 90 -3.91 -8.78 12.57
C ALA A 90 -5.45 -8.74 12.55
N ARG A 91 -6.12 -8.80 13.72
CA ARG A 91 -7.59 -8.66 13.79
C ARG A 91 -8.07 -7.26 13.43
N LEU A 92 -7.37 -6.22 13.89
CA LEU A 92 -7.71 -4.83 13.56
C LEU A 92 -7.53 -4.56 12.06
N ASP A 93 -6.48 -5.09 11.48
CA ASP A 93 -6.21 -4.98 10.05
C ASP A 93 -7.25 -5.75 9.22
N GLU A 94 -7.59 -6.97 9.61
CA GLU A 94 -8.65 -7.74 8.97
C GLU A 94 -10.03 -7.03 9.05
N GLU A 95 -10.37 -6.43 10.22
CA GLU A 95 -11.57 -5.61 10.38
C GLU A 95 -11.56 -4.43 9.43
N TRP A 96 -10.42 -3.73 9.33
CA TRP A 96 -10.25 -2.59 8.43
C TRP A 96 -10.46 -2.96 6.97
N GLN A 97 -9.77 -4.00 6.48
CA GLN A 97 -9.83 -4.46 5.09
C GLN A 97 -11.24 -4.94 4.70
N LYS A 98 -11.92 -5.67 5.60
CA LYS A 98 -13.27 -6.20 5.34
C LYS A 98 -14.38 -5.16 5.43
N SER A 99 -14.14 -4.05 6.11
CA SER A 99 -15.17 -3.01 6.33
C SER A 99 -15.41 -2.23 5.05
N LYS A 100 -16.58 -2.44 4.44
CA LYS A 100 -17.07 -1.66 3.29
C LYS A 100 -17.68 -0.33 3.70
N GLU A 101 -18.10 -0.21 4.96
CA GLU A 101 -18.72 0.97 5.53
C GLU A 101 -17.75 1.68 6.47
N MET A 102 -18.02 2.96 6.70
CA MET A 102 -17.26 3.79 7.63
C MET A 102 -17.64 3.43 9.07
N THR A 103 -16.90 2.48 9.66
CA THR A 103 -17.10 2.11 11.07
C THR A 103 -16.53 3.18 12.02
N PRO A 104 -16.96 3.23 13.29
CA PRO A 104 -16.34 4.12 14.29
C PRO A 104 -14.82 3.91 14.43
N PHE A 105 -14.35 2.66 14.23
CA PHE A 105 -12.92 2.33 14.23
C PHE A 105 -12.18 3.02 13.06
N ILE A 106 -12.73 3.00 11.85
CA ILE A 106 -12.13 3.68 10.69
C ILE A 106 -12.26 5.19 10.83
N GLN A 107 -13.45 5.68 11.22
CA GLN A 107 -13.76 7.10 11.31
C GLN A 107 -12.79 7.86 12.24
N GLN A 108 -12.33 7.26 13.33
CA GLN A 108 -11.38 7.92 14.24
C GLN A 108 -10.07 8.32 13.58
N PHE A 109 -9.61 7.60 12.54
CA PHE A 109 -8.38 7.91 11.81
C PHE A 109 -8.58 8.95 10.71
N LEU A 110 -9.83 9.24 10.35
CA LEU A 110 -10.21 10.24 9.35
C LEU A 110 -10.69 11.56 9.98
N SER A 111 -10.84 11.60 11.33
CA SER A 111 -11.39 12.76 12.03
C SER A 111 -10.61 13.16 13.30
N ASN A 112 -9.45 12.55 13.54
CA ASN A 112 -8.58 12.96 14.64
C ASN A 112 -7.72 14.18 14.25
N ARG A 113 -6.97 14.73 15.21
CA ARG A 113 -6.13 15.91 15.00
C ARG A 113 -5.07 15.72 13.92
N THR A 114 -4.53 14.50 13.78
CA THR A 114 -3.60 14.17 12.70
C THR A 114 -4.31 14.30 11.36
N ALA A 115 -5.46 13.64 11.19
CA ALA A 115 -6.27 13.70 9.96
C ALA A 115 -6.65 15.15 9.60
N GLU A 116 -7.14 15.94 10.56
CA GLU A 116 -7.47 17.35 10.35
C GLU A 116 -6.25 18.14 9.82
N ARG A 117 -5.06 17.90 10.39
CA ARG A 117 -3.83 18.56 9.95
C ARG A 117 -3.40 18.11 8.55
N LEU A 118 -3.54 16.81 8.24
CA LEU A 118 -3.25 16.28 6.91
C LEU A 118 -4.20 16.85 5.84
N VAL A 119 -5.51 16.92 6.14
CA VAL A 119 -6.52 17.49 5.24
C VAL A 119 -6.27 18.98 4.99
N ALA A 120 -5.90 19.75 6.03
CA ALA A 120 -5.53 21.15 5.88
C ALA A 120 -4.31 21.29 4.94
N PHE A 121 -3.28 20.47 5.14
CA PHE A 121 -2.11 20.46 4.26
C PHE A 121 -2.48 20.07 2.83
N GLN A 122 -3.27 19.02 2.62
CA GLN A 122 -3.73 18.58 1.31
C GLN A 122 -4.52 19.68 0.58
N THR A 123 -5.30 20.48 1.31
CA THR A 123 -6.05 21.63 0.74
C THR A 123 -5.09 22.67 0.16
N ASP A 124 -3.99 22.95 0.84
CA ASP A 124 -2.96 23.90 0.40
C ASP A 124 -2.06 23.31 -0.70
N HIS A 125 -2.00 21.97 -0.78
CA HIS A 125 -1.14 21.20 -1.69
C HIS A 125 -1.95 20.16 -2.45
N ALA A 126 -2.90 20.60 -3.27
CA ALA A 126 -3.87 19.75 -3.98
C ALA A 126 -3.25 18.73 -4.96
N GLY A 127 -1.94 18.71 -5.11
CA GLY A 127 -1.19 17.68 -5.83
C GLY A 127 -1.12 16.35 -5.09
N PHE A 128 -1.19 16.37 -3.77
CA PHE A 128 -1.28 15.17 -2.97
C PHE A 128 -2.72 14.67 -2.91
N LYS A 129 -2.97 13.47 -3.42
CA LYS A 129 -4.30 12.84 -3.47
C LYS A 129 -4.65 12.11 -2.21
N GLU A 130 -3.65 11.52 -1.58
CA GLU A 130 -3.77 10.83 -0.31
C GLU A 130 -2.55 11.14 0.55
N ILE A 131 -2.75 11.35 1.84
CA ILE A 131 -1.68 11.52 2.80
C ILE A 131 -2.06 10.75 4.06
N PHE A 132 -1.15 9.94 4.59
CA PHE A 132 -1.34 9.30 5.87
C PHE A 132 -0.04 9.11 6.64
N VAL A 133 -0.18 8.84 7.93
CA VAL A 133 0.91 8.66 8.86
C VAL A 133 0.78 7.29 9.50
N ALA A 134 1.86 6.52 9.50
CA ALA A 134 2.01 5.27 10.23
C ALA A 134 3.04 5.40 11.36
N ASN A 135 2.78 4.78 12.50
CA ASN A 135 3.65 4.78 13.67
C ASN A 135 4.80 3.76 13.55
N ILE A 136 5.62 3.59 14.61
CA ILE A 136 6.75 2.62 14.61
C ILE A 136 6.33 1.16 14.48
N TYR A 137 5.06 0.84 14.71
CA TYR A 137 4.51 -0.51 14.56
C TYR A 137 3.86 -0.69 13.18
N GLY A 138 3.92 0.33 12.30
CA GLY A 138 3.25 0.35 11.01
C GLY A 138 1.75 0.54 11.10
N LEU A 139 1.21 1.01 12.22
CA LEU A 139 -0.23 1.25 12.39
C LEU A 139 -0.59 2.67 11.99
N ASN A 140 -1.69 2.84 11.26
CA ASN A 140 -2.18 4.15 10.88
C ASN A 140 -2.46 5.02 12.11
N VAL A 141 -2.02 6.28 12.06
CA VAL A 141 -2.24 7.29 13.11
C VAL A 141 -3.31 8.29 12.70
N GLY A 142 -3.31 8.68 11.45
CA GLY A 142 -4.30 9.56 10.83
C GLY A 142 -4.07 9.64 9.34
N GLN A 143 -5.11 9.98 8.60
CA GLN A 143 -5.13 9.92 7.14
C GLN A 143 -6.18 10.83 6.52
N THR A 144 -5.99 11.19 5.25
CA THR A 144 -6.94 12.03 4.51
C THR A 144 -8.07 11.20 3.90
N ASP A 145 -7.82 9.94 3.59
CA ASP A 145 -8.79 8.99 3.06
C ASP A 145 -8.51 7.59 3.62
N LYS A 146 -9.47 6.66 3.48
CA LYS A 146 -9.31 5.29 3.97
C LYS A 146 -8.30 4.53 3.12
N THR A 147 -7.18 4.12 3.75
CA THR A 147 -6.19 3.23 3.16
C THR A 147 -6.74 1.81 2.93
N SER A 148 -6.10 1.02 2.06
CA SER A 148 -6.43 -0.39 1.82
C SER A 148 -6.41 -1.22 3.10
N ASP A 149 -5.44 -0.97 3.97
CA ASP A 149 -5.18 -1.68 5.22
C ASP A 149 -4.86 -0.73 6.38
N TYR A 150 -4.90 -1.27 7.59
CA TYR A 150 -4.54 -0.56 8.81
C TYR A 150 -3.07 -0.76 9.19
N TYR A 151 -2.51 -1.92 8.82
CA TYR A 151 -1.17 -2.34 9.13
C TYR A 151 -0.25 -2.20 7.92
N GLN A 152 0.76 -1.37 8.01
CA GLN A 152 1.68 -0.99 6.93
C GLN A 152 3.09 -1.57 7.10
N ALA A 153 3.41 -2.23 8.24
CA ALA A 153 4.78 -2.70 8.48
C ALA A 153 5.14 -3.98 7.71
N ASP A 154 4.21 -4.61 7.04
CA ASP A 154 4.44 -5.68 6.06
C ASP A 154 4.78 -5.15 4.67
N GLU A 155 4.56 -3.87 4.43
CA GLU A 155 4.87 -3.19 3.17
C GLU A 155 6.35 -2.81 3.07
N ALA A 156 6.96 -3.11 1.93
CA ALA A 156 8.37 -2.83 1.67
C ALA A 156 8.70 -1.33 1.80
N TRP A 157 7.82 -0.45 1.31
CA TRP A 157 8.02 0.99 1.40
C TRP A 157 8.12 1.49 2.84
N TRP A 158 7.31 0.92 3.76
CA TRP A 158 7.35 1.31 5.17
C TRP A 158 8.63 0.81 5.82
N GLN A 159 9.01 -0.46 5.59
CA GLN A 159 10.24 -1.06 6.12
C GLN A 159 11.47 -0.28 5.69
N ASP A 160 11.56 0.04 4.39
CA ASP A 160 12.68 0.79 3.81
C ASP A 160 12.75 2.23 4.31
N SER A 161 11.59 2.90 4.47
CA SER A 161 11.55 4.29 4.93
C SER A 161 11.75 4.40 6.44
N TYR A 162 11.13 3.54 7.24
CA TYR A 162 11.36 3.48 8.69
C TYR A 162 12.79 3.09 9.03
N ASN A 163 13.36 2.12 8.30
CA ASN A 163 14.76 1.72 8.32
C ASN A 163 15.28 1.50 9.75
N ASP A 164 14.60 0.63 10.52
CA ASP A 164 14.94 0.32 11.92
C ASP A 164 15.09 1.55 12.83
N GLY A 165 14.32 2.59 12.56
CA GLY A 165 14.35 3.84 13.30
C GLY A 165 15.45 4.82 12.88
N LEU A 166 16.24 4.50 11.85
CA LEU A 166 17.22 5.44 11.28
C LEU A 166 16.57 6.46 10.35
N GLY A 167 15.45 6.07 9.72
CA GLY A 167 14.73 6.89 8.78
C GLY A 167 15.43 7.01 7.42
N LYS A 168 14.68 6.87 6.34
CA LYS A 168 15.17 7.09 4.98
C LYS A 168 14.05 7.70 4.13
N ILE A 169 14.35 8.81 3.49
CA ILE A 169 13.44 9.42 2.52
C ILE A 169 13.54 8.63 1.22
N LEU A 170 12.39 8.27 0.66
CA LEU A 170 12.28 7.50 -0.58
C LEU A 170 11.09 8.01 -1.40
N HIS A 171 11.04 7.57 -2.65
CA HIS A 171 9.83 7.59 -3.46
C HIS A 171 9.61 6.22 -4.12
N GLY A 172 8.35 5.94 -4.47
CA GLY A 172 7.97 4.78 -5.27
C GLY A 172 8.24 4.97 -6.76
N GLN A 173 7.73 4.04 -7.54
CA GLN A 173 7.64 4.14 -9.00
C GLN A 173 6.32 4.82 -9.40
N ILE A 174 6.18 5.13 -10.69
CA ILE A 174 4.88 5.53 -11.23
C ILE A 174 3.98 4.30 -11.21
N GLU A 175 2.88 4.39 -10.48
CA GLU A 175 1.90 3.31 -10.34
C GLU A 175 0.49 3.90 -10.46
N PHE A 176 -0.47 3.07 -10.90
CA PHE A 176 -1.86 3.44 -10.78
C PHE A 176 -2.29 3.22 -9.33
N ASP A 177 -2.66 4.28 -8.67
CA ASP A 177 -3.13 4.25 -7.28
C ASP A 177 -4.64 4.03 -7.27
N GLU A 178 -5.08 2.88 -6.73
CA GLU A 178 -6.49 2.49 -6.71
C GLU A 178 -7.34 3.35 -5.78
N SER A 179 -6.76 3.89 -4.70
CA SER A 179 -7.48 4.72 -3.74
C SER A 179 -7.77 6.10 -4.32
N SER A 180 -6.80 6.73 -4.95
CA SER A 180 -6.93 8.03 -5.61
C SER A 180 -7.40 7.97 -7.07
N GLN A 181 -7.49 6.77 -7.68
CA GLN A 181 -7.89 6.52 -9.07
C GLN A 181 -7.07 7.33 -10.09
N THR A 182 -5.77 7.49 -9.86
CA THR A 182 -4.84 8.23 -10.73
C THR A 182 -3.50 7.54 -10.86
N GLU A 183 -2.74 7.86 -11.92
CA GLU A 183 -1.31 7.56 -11.95
C GLU A 183 -0.60 8.49 -10.98
N ALA A 184 0.16 7.91 -10.07
CA ALA A 184 0.79 8.64 -8.98
C ALA A 184 2.18 8.12 -8.67
N ILE A 185 2.94 8.90 -7.91
CA ILE A 185 4.18 8.49 -7.27
C ILE A 185 4.02 8.71 -5.78
N SER A 186 4.26 7.68 -4.99
CA SER A 186 4.27 7.80 -3.53
C SER A 186 5.61 8.35 -3.03
N LEU A 187 5.54 9.31 -2.12
CA LEU A 187 6.69 9.87 -1.39
C LEU A 187 6.62 9.36 0.06
N TYR A 188 7.75 8.97 0.62
CA TYR A 188 7.85 8.41 1.96
C TYR A 188 8.86 9.22 2.76
N VAL A 189 8.39 9.84 3.84
CA VAL A 189 9.21 10.74 4.67
C VAL A 189 9.15 10.27 6.13
N PRO A 190 10.29 9.95 6.75
CA PRO A 190 10.32 9.60 8.17
C PRO A 190 9.90 10.79 9.04
N ILE A 191 9.07 10.51 10.03
CA ILE A 191 8.77 11.45 11.11
C ILE A 191 9.79 11.22 12.21
N THR A 192 10.56 12.26 12.55
CA THR A 192 11.71 12.14 13.45
C THR A 192 11.43 12.80 14.78
N ASP A 193 11.71 12.10 15.87
CA ASP A 193 11.75 12.69 17.20
C ASP A 193 12.96 13.62 17.33
N LEU A 194 12.69 14.88 17.66
CA LEU A 194 13.72 15.93 17.69
C LEU A 194 14.78 15.72 18.78
N ALA A 195 14.45 15.01 19.86
CA ALA A 195 15.38 14.80 20.97
C ALA A 195 16.33 13.63 20.71
N SER A 196 15.82 12.54 20.14
CA SER A 196 16.60 11.32 19.87
C SER A 196 17.15 11.25 18.45
N SER A 197 16.67 12.09 17.54
CA SER A 197 16.95 12.03 16.09
C SER A 197 16.58 10.69 15.46
N LYS A 198 15.68 9.90 16.08
CA LYS A 198 15.19 8.63 15.56
C LYS A 198 13.88 8.82 14.83
N ALA A 199 13.66 8.02 13.78
CA ALA A 199 12.37 7.93 13.16
C ALA A 199 11.38 7.28 14.14
N ILE A 200 10.23 7.93 14.34
CA ILE A 200 9.14 7.49 15.22
C ILE A 200 7.89 7.12 14.43
N GLY A 201 7.92 7.21 13.12
CA GLY A 201 6.86 6.89 12.19
C GLY A 201 7.27 7.27 10.78
N VAL A 202 6.37 7.01 9.83
CA VAL A 202 6.54 7.37 8.41
C VAL A 202 5.29 8.08 7.92
N LEU A 203 5.49 9.17 7.20
CA LEU A 203 4.46 9.90 6.48
C LEU A 203 4.54 9.49 5.00
N LYS A 204 3.42 9.02 4.44
CA LYS A 204 3.27 8.74 3.01
C LYS A 204 2.39 9.81 2.38
N GLY A 205 2.85 10.35 1.25
CA GLY A 205 2.06 11.22 0.41
C GLY A 205 1.99 10.67 -1.01
N VAL A 206 0.78 10.53 -1.56
CA VAL A 206 0.53 10.07 -2.93
C VAL A 206 0.42 11.30 -3.82
N LEU A 207 1.43 11.53 -4.66
CA LEU A 207 1.51 12.68 -5.56
C LEU A 207 0.97 12.32 -6.95
N ASP A 208 -0.04 13.08 -7.41
CA ASP A 208 -0.64 12.92 -8.73
C ASP A 208 0.38 13.21 -9.85
N LEU A 209 0.51 12.29 -10.81
CA LEU A 209 1.39 12.44 -11.96
C LEU A 209 1.07 13.69 -12.82
N VAL A 210 -0.19 14.15 -12.81
CA VAL A 210 -0.60 15.39 -13.49
C VAL A 210 0.15 16.60 -12.94
N VAL A 211 0.42 16.63 -11.63
CA VAL A 211 1.18 17.72 -11.00
C VAL A 211 2.63 17.71 -11.47
N ILE A 212 3.22 16.52 -11.56
CA ILE A 212 4.58 16.35 -12.08
C ILE A 212 4.63 16.84 -13.54
N LYS A 213 3.72 16.37 -14.39
CA LYS A 213 3.64 16.76 -15.80
C LYS A 213 3.46 18.28 -16.03
N ARG A 214 2.84 18.99 -15.09
CA ARG A 214 2.65 20.45 -15.20
C ARG A 214 3.88 21.25 -14.79
N GLN A 215 4.83 20.63 -14.12
CA GLN A 215 6.06 21.27 -13.66
C GLN A 215 7.26 20.98 -14.58
N LEU A 216 7.09 20.07 -15.56
CA LEU A 216 8.05 19.77 -16.63
C LEU A 216 7.88 20.72 -17.80
#